data_160a9a64a308bfe5201819563f7e3684
#
_entry.id   160a9a64a308bfe5201819563f7e3684
#
_cell.length_a   1.000
_cell.length_b   1.000
_cell.length_c   1.000
_cell.angle_alpha   90.00
_cell.angle_beta   90.00
_cell.angle_gamma   90.00
#
_symmetry.space_group_name_H-M   'P 1'
#
loop_
_entity.id
_entity.type
_entity.pdbx_description
1 polymer ?
#
loop_
_entity_poly.entity_id
_entity_poly.type
_entity_poly.pdbx_seq_one_letter_code
_entity_poly.pdbx_strand_id
1 'polypeptide(L)'
;TMNCGKPISDSLNVDVASCANNIQWYAETIDKLYGEIAPVPRDSIALIEREPMGVVGAVVPWNYPLIISSWKVGAALAGGNSIILKPAEQSPLSALLFAELAVRAGLPEGVFNVVNGFGPSCGGTLGKHMDVNKLAFTGSTEVGKYFLKYAAESNAKAVSLELGGKTPHVVLSDCPDIDAAASAIAWGVFYNAGQTCHAGTRMVVDQKIEDELLDKVRKVSETIMPGDTYDPSTAMGTIVDRAQFDRVNEYIGIGQAEGATIHTGGKPVEPTKGGIYIPPTIFQNVKPGMRIEKEEIFGPVLGSIRVSSDEEAVRIANDSQYGLGAALWTRDVSKAHKIARQLRAGTVWVNTFDRSSITTPFGGFKQSGTGRDRSLHSIEGYTNLKTTWIQL
;
A
#
# COMPACT_ATOMS: atom_id res chain seq x y z
N THR A 1 15.11 6.29 8.12
CA THR A 1 16.20 6.33 7.13
C THR A 1 17.13 5.13 7.26
N MET A 2 17.72 4.86 8.43
CA MET A 2 18.57 3.68 8.69
C MET A 2 17.88 2.35 8.42
N ASN A 3 16.57 2.28 8.63
CA ASN A 3 15.81 1.03 8.50
C ASN A 3 15.67 0.56 7.05
N CYS A 4 15.39 1.46 6.11
CA CYS A 4 14.99 1.08 4.75
C CYS A 4 15.60 1.96 3.64
N GLY A 5 16.55 2.86 3.97
CA GLY A 5 17.22 3.72 2.99
C GLY A 5 16.34 4.85 2.43
N LYS A 6 15.26 5.22 3.10
CA LYS A 6 14.38 6.34 2.74
C LYS A 6 15.06 7.68 3.04
N PRO A 7 14.88 8.74 2.24
CA PRO A 7 15.41 10.06 2.56
C PRO A 7 15.01 10.56 3.94
N ILE A 8 15.90 11.25 4.63
CA ILE A 8 15.67 11.74 6.00
C ILE A 8 14.49 12.72 6.04
N SER A 9 14.29 13.52 4.99
CA SER A 9 13.15 14.42 4.84
C SER A 9 11.82 13.69 4.88
N ASP A 10 11.71 12.55 4.17
CA ASP A 10 10.51 11.72 4.14
C ASP A 10 10.30 10.98 5.47
N SER A 11 11.37 10.41 6.03
CA SER A 11 11.30 9.71 7.31
C SER A 11 10.78 10.61 8.43
N LEU A 12 11.27 11.87 8.47
CA LEU A 12 10.88 12.84 9.48
C LEU A 12 9.48 13.44 9.23
N ASN A 13 9.26 13.97 8.02
CA ASN A 13 8.08 14.79 7.73
C ASN A 13 6.86 13.95 7.31
N VAL A 14 7.06 12.73 6.84
CA VAL A 14 5.98 11.84 6.37
C VAL A 14 5.81 10.65 7.31
N ASP A 15 6.82 9.79 7.48
CA ASP A 15 6.64 8.51 8.17
C ASP A 15 6.38 8.67 9.67
N VAL A 16 7.20 9.45 10.38
CA VAL A 16 7.04 9.68 11.83
C VAL A 16 5.78 10.48 12.10
N ALA A 17 5.56 11.57 11.35
CA ALA A 17 4.38 12.41 11.51
C ALA A 17 3.08 11.63 11.24
N SER A 18 3.04 10.84 10.17
CA SER A 18 1.88 9.99 9.85
C SER A 18 1.63 8.93 10.92
N CYS A 19 2.69 8.30 11.46
CA CYS A 19 2.54 7.32 12.54
C CYS A 19 1.88 7.95 13.77
N ALA A 20 2.40 9.10 14.23
CA ALA A 20 1.84 9.81 15.38
C ALA A 20 0.36 10.18 15.16
N ASN A 21 0.05 10.78 14.00
CA ASN A 21 -1.30 11.16 13.63
C ASN A 21 -2.25 9.96 13.55
N ASN A 22 -1.79 8.82 13.03
CA ASN A 22 -2.62 7.62 12.93
C ASN A 22 -2.97 7.07 14.32
N ILE A 23 -2.00 6.99 15.23
CA ILE A 23 -2.24 6.51 16.60
C ILE A 23 -3.18 7.44 17.34
N GLN A 24 -2.96 8.76 17.24
CA GLN A 24 -3.85 9.75 17.82
C GLN A 24 -5.28 9.60 17.28
N TRP A 25 -5.44 9.48 15.97
CA TRP A 25 -6.75 9.35 15.35
C TRP A 25 -7.51 8.10 15.83
N TYR A 26 -6.82 6.94 15.92
CA TYR A 26 -7.44 5.72 16.44
C TYR A 26 -7.84 5.87 17.91
N ALA A 27 -7.01 6.52 18.74
CA ALA A 27 -7.37 6.82 20.13
C ALA A 27 -8.62 7.70 20.23
N GLU A 28 -8.76 8.69 19.33
CA GLU A 28 -9.92 9.59 19.28
C GLU A 28 -11.21 8.93 18.73
N THR A 29 -11.13 7.71 18.21
CA THR A 29 -12.29 7.00 17.61
C THR A 29 -12.98 6.03 18.55
N ILE A 30 -12.39 5.68 19.67
CA ILE A 30 -12.91 4.63 20.58
C ILE A 30 -14.31 4.96 21.12
N ASP A 31 -14.64 6.22 21.34
CA ASP A 31 -15.94 6.70 21.79
C ASP A 31 -16.96 6.88 20.63
N LYS A 32 -16.59 6.50 19.41
CA LYS A 32 -17.43 6.62 18.20
C LYS A 32 -17.87 5.26 17.65
N LEU A 33 -17.52 4.18 18.34
CA LEU A 33 -17.88 2.81 18.00
C LEU A 33 -19.05 2.36 18.90
N TYR A 34 -20.26 2.46 18.38
CA TYR A 34 -21.46 2.13 19.15
C TYR A 34 -21.86 0.66 18.99
N GLY A 35 -22.52 0.13 20.03
CA GLY A 35 -23.36 -1.07 19.92
C GLY A 35 -24.73 -0.69 19.34
N GLU A 36 -25.56 -1.71 19.10
CA GLU A 36 -26.87 -1.57 18.48
C GLU A 36 -27.92 -2.30 19.30
N ILE A 37 -29.19 -1.87 19.20
CA ILE A 37 -30.36 -2.59 19.70
C ILE A 37 -31.18 -3.01 18.48
N ALA A 38 -31.29 -4.32 18.25
CA ALA A 38 -32.03 -4.84 17.11
C ALA A 38 -33.55 -4.71 17.31
N PRO A 39 -34.34 -4.48 16.25
CA PRO A 39 -35.79 -4.46 16.33
C PRO A 39 -36.32 -5.90 16.52
N VAL A 40 -36.78 -6.20 17.75
CA VAL A 40 -37.31 -7.49 18.15
C VAL A 40 -38.71 -7.29 18.80
N PRO A 41 -39.49 -8.36 19.08
CA PRO A 41 -40.77 -8.26 19.81
C PRO A 41 -40.63 -7.53 21.15
N ARG A 42 -41.69 -6.86 21.59
CA ARG A 42 -41.68 -5.99 22.80
C ARG A 42 -41.40 -6.73 24.12
N ASP A 43 -41.55 -8.03 24.13
CA ASP A 43 -41.25 -8.90 25.28
C ASP A 43 -39.76 -9.37 25.29
N SER A 44 -38.94 -8.82 24.41
CA SER A 44 -37.53 -9.15 24.27
C SER A 44 -36.69 -7.91 24.03
N ILE A 45 -35.37 -8.01 24.35
CA ILE A 45 -34.33 -7.05 23.97
C ILE A 45 -33.19 -7.84 23.31
N ALA A 46 -32.70 -7.38 22.17
CA ALA A 46 -31.51 -7.93 21.53
C ALA A 46 -30.44 -6.83 21.41
N LEU A 47 -29.39 -6.99 22.20
CA LEU A 47 -28.21 -6.11 22.17
C LEU A 47 -27.20 -6.67 21.19
N ILE A 48 -26.59 -5.80 20.35
CA ILE A 48 -25.48 -6.14 19.47
C ILE A 48 -24.26 -5.35 19.96
N GLU A 49 -23.28 -6.03 20.45
CA GLU A 49 -22.08 -5.45 21.06
C GLU A 49 -20.83 -5.82 20.26
N ARG A 50 -19.82 -4.95 20.29
CA ARG A 50 -18.49 -5.21 19.70
C ARG A 50 -17.56 -5.67 20.79
N GLU A 51 -16.99 -6.87 20.63
CA GLU A 51 -16.00 -7.43 21.54
C GLU A 51 -14.63 -7.53 20.85
N PRO A 52 -13.52 -7.38 21.60
CA PRO A 52 -12.19 -7.66 21.08
C PRO A 52 -12.09 -9.07 20.49
N MET A 53 -11.32 -9.24 19.42
CA MET A 53 -10.99 -10.59 18.94
C MET A 53 -10.05 -11.35 19.89
N GLY A 54 -9.21 -10.63 20.63
CA GLY A 54 -8.23 -11.19 21.58
C GLY A 54 -6.79 -10.89 21.16
N VAL A 55 -6.04 -11.91 20.73
CA VAL A 55 -4.64 -11.75 20.28
C VAL A 55 -4.59 -11.55 18.77
N VAL A 56 -4.02 -10.42 18.35
CA VAL A 56 -3.81 -10.08 16.93
C VAL A 56 -2.35 -10.29 16.56
N GLY A 57 -2.08 -11.08 15.53
CA GLY A 57 -0.79 -11.10 14.85
C GLY A 57 -0.78 -10.11 13.70
N ALA A 58 0.24 -9.24 13.64
CA ALA A 58 0.45 -8.32 12.53
C ALA A 58 1.83 -8.55 11.90
N VAL A 59 1.88 -8.75 10.59
CA VAL A 59 3.12 -8.89 9.82
C VAL A 59 3.19 -7.79 8.79
N VAL A 60 4.24 -6.97 8.85
CA VAL A 60 4.34 -5.72 8.08
C VAL A 60 5.59 -5.70 7.20
N PRO A 61 5.55 -5.00 6.05
CA PRO A 61 6.64 -4.91 5.11
C PRO A 61 7.66 -3.84 5.50
N TRP A 62 8.73 -3.76 4.72
CA TRP A 62 9.87 -2.88 4.91
C TRP A 62 9.74 -1.49 4.27
N ASN A 63 8.80 -1.28 3.34
CA ASN A 63 8.74 -0.05 2.54
C ASN A 63 8.16 1.18 3.29
N TYR A 64 7.20 0.96 4.18
CA TYR A 64 6.64 1.96 5.11
C TYR A 64 6.52 1.36 6.51
N PRO A 65 7.64 0.97 7.14
CA PRO A 65 7.61 0.12 8.33
C PRO A 65 6.82 0.74 9.48
N LEU A 66 6.96 2.04 9.71
CA LEU A 66 6.31 2.73 10.82
C LEU A 66 4.84 3.08 10.52
N ILE A 67 4.57 3.58 9.31
CA ILE A 67 3.20 3.95 8.89
C ILE A 67 2.28 2.73 8.90
N ILE A 68 2.69 1.63 8.24
CA ILE A 68 1.85 0.43 8.14
C ILE A 68 1.70 -0.25 9.51
N SER A 69 2.74 -0.23 10.35
CA SER A 69 2.63 -0.68 11.74
C SER A 69 1.57 0.11 12.50
N SER A 70 1.55 1.43 12.35
CA SER A 70 0.59 2.28 13.06
C SER A 70 -0.86 2.02 12.65
N TRP A 71 -1.13 1.66 11.38
CA TRP A 71 -2.47 1.29 10.93
C TRP A 71 -2.99 0.05 11.66
N LYS A 72 -2.14 -0.96 11.80
CA LYS A 72 -2.53 -2.24 12.43
C LYS A 72 -2.54 -2.15 13.94
N VAL A 73 -1.51 -1.53 14.54
CA VAL A 73 -1.41 -1.35 16.00
C VAL A 73 -2.55 -0.46 16.50
N GLY A 74 -2.78 0.68 15.84
CA GLY A 74 -3.84 1.61 16.23
C GLY A 74 -5.23 0.97 16.17
N ALA A 75 -5.57 0.29 15.06
CA ALA A 75 -6.86 -0.39 14.92
C ALA A 75 -7.05 -1.55 15.92
N ALA A 76 -6.00 -2.35 16.17
CA ALA A 76 -6.05 -3.44 17.13
C ALA A 76 -6.26 -2.92 18.55
N LEU A 77 -5.51 -1.90 18.99
CA LEU A 77 -5.65 -1.29 20.31
C LEU A 77 -7.00 -0.60 20.50
N ALA A 78 -7.48 0.14 19.48
CA ALA A 78 -8.80 0.78 19.51
C ALA A 78 -9.94 -0.25 19.61
N GLY A 79 -9.75 -1.45 19.05
CA GLY A 79 -10.65 -2.59 19.20
C GLY A 79 -10.50 -3.36 20.51
N GLY A 80 -9.61 -2.94 21.42
CA GLY A 80 -9.40 -3.57 22.73
C GLY A 80 -8.55 -4.85 22.71
N ASN A 81 -7.78 -5.10 21.64
CA ASN A 81 -6.97 -6.30 21.49
C ASN A 81 -5.55 -6.12 22.03
N SER A 82 -4.87 -7.23 22.35
CA SER A 82 -3.43 -7.29 22.37
C SER A 82 -2.87 -7.60 20.98
N ILE A 83 -1.65 -7.11 20.69
CA ILE A 83 -1.05 -7.24 19.36
C ILE A 83 0.41 -7.71 19.43
N ILE A 84 0.75 -8.65 18.54
CA ILE A 84 2.11 -9.10 18.26
C ILE A 84 2.48 -8.62 16.87
N LEU A 85 3.41 -7.67 16.79
CA LEU A 85 3.91 -7.11 15.55
C LEU A 85 5.20 -7.80 15.11
N LYS A 86 5.22 -8.37 13.91
CA LYS A 86 6.43 -8.84 13.25
C LYS A 86 6.80 -7.87 12.13
N PRO A 87 7.80 -7.00 12.31
CA PRO A 87 8.33 -6.19 11.22
C PRO A 87 9.11 -7.04 10.21
N ALA A 88 9.34 -6.49 9.02
CA ALA A 88 10.25 -7.10 8.07
C ALA A 88 11.68 -7.15 8.64
N GLU A 89 12.42 -8.18 8.29
CA GLU A 89 13.80 -8.38 8.74
C GLU A 89 14.75 -7.26 8.30
N GLN A 90 14.43 -6.57 7.19
CA GLN A 90 15.19 -5.43 6.70
C GLN A 90 14.98 -4.17 7.53
N SER A 91 13.83 -4.03 8.23
CA SER A 91 13.42 -2.77 8.87
C SER A 91 12.82 -2.92 10.27
N PRO A 92 13.52 -3.59 11.23
CA PRO A 92 12.95 -3.85 12.55
C PRO A 92 13.11 -2.71 13.55
N LEU A 93 14.05 -1.78 13.36
CA LEU A 93 14.50 -0.85 14.40
C LEU A 93 13.39 0.10 14.86
N SER A 94 12.66 0.69 13.92
CA SER A 94 11.57 1.62 14.26
C SER A 94 10.39 0.93 14.96
N ALA A 95 10.12 -0.35 14.65
CA ALA A 95 9.09 -1.12 15.33
C ALA A 95 9.44 -1.42 16.79
N LEU A 96 10.71 -1.73 17.07
CA LEU A 96 11.21 -1.94 18.42
C LEU A 96 11.08 -0.66 19.27
N LEU A 97 11.55 0.47 18.71
CA LEU A 97 11.41 1.76 19.37
C LEU A 97 9.94 2.15 19.59
N PHE A 98 9.07 1.84 18.64
CA PHE A 98 7.63 2.12 18.76
C PHE A 98 7.02 1.37 19.95
N ALA A 99 7.35 0.09 20.13
CA ALA A 99 6.88 -0.68 21.30
C ALA A 99 7.45 -0.14 22.61
N GLU A 100 8.73 0.23 22.66
CA GLU A 100 9.34 0.87 23.84
C GLU A 100 8.61 2.19 24.20
N LEU A 101 8.36 3.03 23.20
CA LEU A 101 7.65 4.30 23.43
C LEU A 101 6.21 4.08 23.91
N ALA A 102 5.53 3.04 23.44
CA ALA A 102 4.18 2.69 23.88
C ALA A 102 4.16 2.34 25.37
N VAL A 103 5.10 1.51 25.85
CA VAL A 103 5.24 1.17 27.28
C VAL A 103 5.57 2.43 28.10
N ARG A 104 6.51 3.26 27.62
CA ARG A 104 6.85 4.54 28.28
C ARG A 104 5.68 5.51 28.34
N ALA A 105 4.75 5.46 27.40
CA ALA A 105 3.50 6.22 27.39
C ALA A 105 2.41 5.65 28.32
N GLY A 106 2.66 4.51 28.98
CA GLY A 106 1.74 3.88 29.94
C GLY A 106 0.89 2.74 29.37
N LEU A 107 1.17 2.26 28.15
CA LEU A 107 0.51 1.06 27.65
C LEU A 107 0.91 -0.13 28.54
N PRO A 108 -0.04 -0.94 29.08
CA PRO A 108 0.29 -2.09 29.92
C PRO A 108 1.22 -3.08 29.21
N GLU A 109 2.14 -3.68 29.98
CA GLU A 109 3.05 -4.71 29.49
C GLU A 109 2.26 -5.89 28.89
N GLY A 110 2.78 -6.43 27.78
CA GLY A 110 2.15 -7.56 27.07
C GLY A 110 1.01 -7.18 26.12
N VAL A 111 0.52 -5.92 26.12
CA VAL A 111 -0.53 -5.49 25.19
C VAL A 111 0.03 -5.25 23.79
N PHE A 112 1.20 -4.66 23.66
CA PHE A 112 1.91 -4.49 22.38
C PHE A 112 3.29 -5.11 22.44
N ASN A 113 3.53 -6.14 21.62
CA ASN A 113 4.76 -6.90 21.57
C ASN A 113 5.36 -6.87 20.17
N VAL A 114 6.68 -6.80 20.07
CA VAL A 114 7.41 -6.90 18.79
C VAL A 114 8.26 -8.17 18.80
N VAL A 115 8.12 -8.97 17.75
CA VAL A 115 8.92 -10.19 17.55
C VAL A 115 9.69 -10.10 16.24
N ASN A 116 11.01 -10.21 16.31
CA ASN A 116 11.88 -10.21 15.13
C ASN A 116 12.15 -11.64 14.66
N GLY A 117 12.31 -11.79 13.36
CA GLY A 117 12.66 -13.07 12.75
C GLY A 117 12.33 -13.11 11.28
N PHE A 118 12.77 -14.17 10.60
CA PHE A 118 12.50 -14.36 9.19
C PHE A 118 11.04 -14.74 8.93
N GLY A 119 10.55 -14.37 7.73
CA GLY A 119 9.19 -14.66 7.31
C GLY A 119 8.76 -16.11 7.52
N PRO A 120 9.48 -17.13 6.99
CA PRO A 120 9.08 -18.54 7.11
C PRO A 120 9.04 -19.06 8.55
N SER A 121 10.00 -18.69 9.39
CA SER A 121 10.06 -19.17 10.79
C SER A 121 9.13 -18.37 11.70
N CYS A 122 9.36 -17.07 11.87
CA CYS A 122 8.59 -16.24 12.80
C CYS A 122 7.17 -15.95 12.27
N GLY A 123 7.07 -15.49 11.01
CA GLY A 123 5.77 -15.20 10.37
C GLY A 123 4.90 -16.45 10.22
N GLY A 124 5.51 -17.57 9.79
CA GLY A 124 4.80 -18.84 9.67
C GLY A 124 4.29 -19.38 11.00
N THR A 125 5.08 -19.28 12.08
CA THR A 125 4.66 -19.65 13.43
C THR A 125 3.50 -18.79 13.90
N LEU A 126 3.60 -17.46 13.73
CA LEU A 126 2.52 -16.53 14.10
C LEU A 126 1.23 -16.84 13.33
N GLY A 127 1.35 -17.15 12.02
CA GLY A 127 0.21 -17.52 11.18
C GLY A 127 -0.50 -18.81 11.60
N LYS A 128 0.24 -19.79 12.13
CA LYS A 128 -0.28 -21.11 12.53
C LYS A 128 -0.65 -21.21 14.02
N HIS A 129 -0.28 -20.20 14.84
CA HIS A 129 -0.47 -20.27 16.28
C HIS A 129 -1.94 -20.33 16.67
N MET A 130 -2.34 -21.30 17.47
CA MET A 130 -3.73 -21.55 17.83
C MET A 130 -4.36 -20.42 18.68
N ASP A 131 -3.56 -19.72 19.49
CA ASP A 131 -4.03 -18.63 20.36
C ASP A 131 -4.00 -17.24 19.68
N VAL A 132 -3.59 -17.17 18.40
CA VAL A 132 -3.74 -15.94 17.59
C VAL A 132 -5.12 -15.97 16.95
N ASN A 133 -5.96 -14.98 17.29
CA ASN A 133 -7.36 -14.94 16.89
C ASN A 133 -7.57 -14.24 15.55
N LYS A 134 -6.65 -13.33 15.18
CA LYS A 134 -6.64 -12.63 13.91
C LYS A 134 -5.22 -12.46 13.41
N LEU A 135 -5.06 -12.51 12.07
CA LEU A 135 -3.82 -12.12 11.42
C LEU A 135 -4.07 -10.96 10.44
N ALA A 136 -3.27 -9.90 10.57
CA ALA A 136 -3.22 -8.79 9.63
C ALA A 136 -1.87 -8.79 8.92
N PHE A 137 -1.88 -8.91 7.61
CA PHE A 137 -0.67 -8.98 6.79
C PHE A 137 -0.65 -7.85 5.75
N THR A 138 0.51 -7.22 5.59
CA THR A 138 0.83 -6.39 4.42
C THR A 138 2.14 -6.87 3.81
N GLY A 139 2.14 -7.11 2.49
CA GLY A 139 3.31 -7.58 1.77
C GLY A 139 3.00 -8.12 0.38
N SER A 140 3.79 -9.06 -0.12
CA SER A 140 3.56 -9.64 -1.45
C SER A 140 2.32 -10.53 -1.52
N THR A 141 1.71 -10.59 -2.70
CA THR A 141 0.55 -11.46 -2.96
C THR A 141 0.86 -12.94 -2.72
N GLU A 142 2.07 -13.38 -3.05
CA GLU A 142 2.51 -14.75 -2.82
C GLU A 142 2.49 -15.09 -1.32
N VAL A 143 3.14 -14.26 -0.49
CA VAL A 143 3.20 -14.47 0.97
C VAL A 143 1.82 -14.34 1.61
N GLY A 144 0.97 -13.43 1.13
CA GLY A 144 -0.41 -13.30 1.60
C GLY A 144 -1.21 -14.60 1.47
N LYS A 145 -1.02 -15.34 0.37
CA LYS A 145 -1.65 -16.65 0.16
C LYS A 145 -1.20 -17.70 1.20
N TYR A 146 0.06 -17.64 1.68
CA TYR A 146 0.50 -18.52 2.77
C TYR A 146 -0.26 -18.25 4.07
N PHE A 147 -0.57 -17.00 4.40
CA PHE A 147 -1.34 -16.70 5.62
C PHE A 147 -2.78 -17.20 5.56
N LEU A 148 -3.42 -17.17 4.38
CA LEU A 148 -4.72 -17.84 4.19
C LEU A 148 -4.62 -19.36 4.42
N LYS A 149 -3.56 -19.98 3.87
CA LYS A 149 -3.29 -21.40 4.08
C LYS A 149 -3.02 -21.72 5.56
N TYR A 150 -2.21 -20.92 6.23
CA TYR A 150 -1.92 -21.11 7.68
C TYR A 150 -3.17 -20.97 8.54
N ALA A 151 -4.06 -20.04 8.23
CA ALA A 151 -5.34 -19.92 8.93
C ALA A 151 -6.22 -21.15 8.72
N ALA A 152 -6.32 -21.66 7.48
CA ALA A 152 -7.09 -22.87 7.15
C ALA A 152 -6.52 -24.13 7.81
N GLU A 153 -5.19 -24.22 7.97
CA GLU A 153 -4.48 -25.36 8.58
C GLU A 153 -4.44 -25.29 10.13
N SER A 154 -4.95 -24.22 10.75
CA SER A 154 -4.89 -24.01 12.20
C SER A 154 -6.29 -23.81 12.80
N ASN A 155 -6.56 -22.63 13.35
CA ASN A 155 -7.80 -22.32 14.08
C ASN A 155 -8.84 -21.55 13.25
N ALA A 156 -8.70 -21.48 11.93
CA ALA A 156 -9.57 -20.71 11.04
C ALA A 156 -9.67 -19.21 11.40
N LYS A 157 -8.59 -18.62 11.96
CA LYS A 157 -8.54 -17.21 12.34
C LYS A 157 -8.89 -16.26 11.20
N ALA A 158 -9.46 -15.13 11.53
CA ALA A 158 -9.70 -14.07 10.56
C ALA A 158 -8.36 -13.56 9.99
N VAL A 159 -8.30 -13.39 8.66
CA VAL A 159 -7.11 -12.88 7.95
C VAL A 159 -7.49 -11.65 7.17
N SER A 160 -6.79 -10.53 7.38
CA SER A 160 -6.84 -9.36 6.49
C SER A 160 -5.51 -9.21 5.76
N LEU A 161 -5.60 -8.92 4.47
CA LEU A 161 -4.46 -8.88 3.55
C LEU A 161 -4.45 -7.55 2.80
N GLU A 162 -3.34 -6.83 2.88
CA GLU A 162 -3.00 -5.70 2.02
C GLU A 162 -1.79 -6.10 1.18
N LEU A 163 -1.99 -6.26 -0.13
CA LEU A 163 -1.03 -6.89 -1.01
C LEU A 163 -0.59 -5.96 -2.13
N GLY A 164 0.14 -6.48 -3.08
CA GLY A 164 0.70 -5.72 -4.19
C GLY A 164 -0.33 -5.08 -5.12
N GLY A 165 0.15 -4.23 -5.98
CA GLY A 165 -0.65 -3.52 -6.96
C GLY A 165 0.05 -3.32 -8.31
N LYS A 166 -0.73 -2.93 -9.31
CA LYS A 166 -0.24 -2.51 -10.63
C LYS A 166 -1.13 -1.36 -11.11
N THR A 167 -1.08 -0.28 -10.36
CA THR A 167 -1.99 0.86 -10.49
C THR A 167 -1.88 1.54 -11.86
N PRO A 168 -2.99 1.72 -12.59
CA PRO A 168 -3.02 2.49 -13.81
C PRO A 168 -3.23 4.00 -13.52
N HIS A 169 -2.49 4.86 -14.23
CA HIS A 169 -2.86 6.23 -14.50
C HIS A 169 -3.57 6.27 -15.86
N VAL A 170 -4.88 6.42 -15.87
CA VAL A 170 -5.67 6.60 -17.09
C VAL A 170 -5.70 8.09 -17.44
N VAL A 171 -5.07 8.48 -18.55
CA VAL A 171 -4.99 9.89 -18.98
C VAL A 171 -5.70 10.03 -20.32
N LEU A 172 -6.89 10.62 -20.29
CA LEU A 172 -7.71 10.83 -21.49
C LEU A 172 -7.26 12.07 -22.27
N SER A 173 -7.62 12.14 -23.55
CA SER A 173 -7.25 13.26 -24.44
C SER A 173 -7.76 14.62 -23.96
N ASP A 174 -8.79 14.64 -23.11
CA ASP A 174 -9.35 15.85 -22.50
C ASP A 174 -8.79 16.13 -21.08
N CYS A 175 -7.60 15.61 -20.76
CA CYS A 175 -6.93 15.90 -19.51
C CYS A 175 -6.94 17.40 -19.19
N PRO A 176 -7.41 17.80 -17.98
CA PRO A 176 -7.59 19.23 -17.68
C PRO A 176 -6.27 19.99 -17.53
N ASP A 177 -5.23 19.31 -17.02
CA ASP A 177 -3.91 19.86 -16.75
C ASP A 177 -2.85 18.76 -16.93
N ILE A 178 -2.16 18.81 -18.05
CA ILE A 178 -1.17 17.79 -18.42
C ILE A 178 0.12 17.92 -17.58
N ASP A 179 0.45 19.11 -17.08
CA ASP A 179 1.61 19.32 -16.21
C ASP A 179 1.34 18.75 -14.81
N ALA A 180 0.15 18.97 -14.27
CA ALA A 180 -0.28 18.34 -13.01
C ALA A 180 -0.34 16.81 -13.15
N ALA A 181 -0.84 16.29 -14.28
CA ALA A 181 -0.85 14.85 -14.55
C ALA A 181 0.57 14.28 -14.61
N ALA A 182 1.48 14.92 -15.32
CA ALA A 182 2.89 14.51 -15.44
C ALA A 182 3.59 14.50 -14.08
N SER A 183 3.39 15.53 -13.26
CA SER A 183 3.92 15.60 -11.91
C SER A 183 3.38 14.48 -11.03
N ALA A 184 2.05 14.27 -11.05
CA ALA A 184 1.41 13.21 -10.26
C ALA A 184 1.85 11.80 -10.68
N ILE A 185 2.06 11.55 -11.97
CA ILE A 185 2.58 10.29 -12.50
C ILE A 185 4.02 10.07 -12.04
N ALA A 186 4.89 11.06 -12.24
CA ALA A 186 6.31 10.92 -11.86
C ALA A 186 6.48 10.67 -10.35
N TRP A 187 5.89 11.51 -9.51
CA TRP A 187 5.94 11.33 -8.06
C TRP A 187 5.23 10.05 -7.61
N GLY A 188 4.10 9.71 -8.23
CA GLY A 188 3.34 8.49 -7.90
C GLY A 188 4.06 7.19 -8.24
N VAL A 189 5.07 7.23 -9.11
CA VAL A 189 5.90 6.06 -9.46
C VAL A 189 7.25 6.08 -8.77
N PHE A 190 7.91 7.24 -8.74
CA PHE A 190 9.33 7.31 -8.34
C PHE A 190 9.53 7.64 -6.87
N TYR A 191 8.50 8.13 -6.16
CA TYR A 191 8.53 8.28 -4.71
C TYR A 191 8.92 6.96 -4.03
N ASN A 192 9.72 7.04 -2.97
CA ASN A 192 10.27 5.88 -2.26
C ASN A 192 10.96 4.86 -3.17
N ALA A 193 11.62 5.33 -4.26
CA ALA A 193 12.25 4.51 -5.30
C ALA A 193 11.27 3.48 -5.93
N GLY A 194 10.00 3.83 -6.07
CA GLY A 194 8.96 2.96 -6.62
C GLY A 194 8.54 1.80 -5.72
N GLN A 195 9.03 1.76 -4.48
CA GLN A 195 8.76 0.70 -3.51
C GLN A 195 7.46 0.98 -2.74
N THR A 196 6.38 1.18 -3.49
CA THR A 196 5.06 1.55 -2.97
C THR A 196 4.00 0.64 -3.58
N CYS A 197 3.17 0.02 -2.75
CA CYS A 197 2.18 -0.98 -3.18
C CYS A 197 1.16 -0.43 -4.20
N HIS A 198 0.78 0.84 -4.09
CA HIS A 198 -0.13 1.50 -5.02
C HIS A 198 0.59 2.38 -6.06
N ALA A 199 1.91 2.24 -6.24
CA ALA A 199 2.65 3.02 -7.23
C ALA A 199 1.99 2.94 -8.61
N GLY A 200 1.80 4.10 -9.25
CA GLY A 200 1.11 4.24 -10.53
C GLY A 200 1.94 3.83 -11.74
N THR A 201 2.43 2.60 -11.74
CA THR A 201 3.47 2.10 -12.66
C THR A 201 3.01 1.84 -14.09
N ARG A 202 1.70 1.98 -14.39
CA ARG A 202 1.14 1.88 -15.74
C ARG A 202 0.52 3.21 -16.16
N MET A 203 1.13 3.91 -17.12
CA MET A 203 0.52 5.08 -17.76
C MET A 203 -0.29 4.62 -18.96
N VAL A 204 -1.63 4.57 -18.82
CA VAL A 204 -2.59 4.22 -19.88
C VAL A 204 -3.09 5.54 -20.48
N VAL A 205 -2.55 5.92 -21.63
CA VAL A 205 -2.67 7.29 -22.16
C VAL A 205 -3.25 7.32 -23.57
N ASP A 206 -4.16 8.28 -23.81
CA ASP A 206 -4.66 8.54 -25.17
C ASP A 206 -3.50 8.93 -26.11
N GLN A 207 -3.47 8.28 -27.28
CA GLN A 207 -2.42 8.44 -28.28
C GLN A 207 -2.19 9.89 -28.73
N LYS A 208 -3.18 10.79 -28.57
CA LYS A 208 -3.11 12.18 -29.00
C LYS A 208 -2.23 13.04 -28.10
N ILE A 209 -2.02 12.61 -26.85
CA ILE A 209 -1.30 13.38 -25.85
C ILE A 209 -0.09 12.62 -25.25
N GLU A 210 0.15 11.36 -25.69
CA GLU A 210 1.19 10.51 -25.10
C GLU A 210 2.58 11.14 -25.21
N ASP A 211 2.98 11.61 -26.37
CA ASP A 211 4.34 12.12 -26.60
C ASP A 211 4.61 13.37 -25.72
N GLU A 212 3.62 14.28 -25.64
CA GLU A 212 3.72 15.45 -24.77
C GLU A 212 3.78 15.05 -23.28
N LEU A 213 2.91 14.13 -22.87
CA LEU A 213 2.87 13.67 -21.47
C LEU A 213 4.15 12.94 -21.08
N LEU A 214 4.68 12.06 -21.93
CA LEU A 214 5.94 11.34 -21.70
C LEU A 214 7.11 12.31 -21.49
N ASP A 215 7.23 13.33 -22.36
CA ASP A 215 8.28 14.35 -22.24
C ASP A 215 8.18 15.13 -20.92
N LYS A 216 6.95 15.46 -20.50
CA LYS A 216 6.72 16.16 -19.23
C LYS A 216 7.03 15.27 -18.04
N VAL A 217 6.61 14.01 -18.05
CA VAL A 217 6.93 13.01 -16.99
C VAL A 217 8.45 12.82 -16.88
N ARG A 218 9.16 12.71 -18.02
CA ARG A 218 10.62 12.63 -18.04
C ARG A 218 11.27 13.86 -17.38
N LYS A 219 10.83 15.07 -17.74
CA LYS A 219 11.38 16.31 -17.14
C LYS A 219 11.18 16.35 -15.62
N VAL A 220 10.02 15.94 -15.12
CA VAL A 220 9.79 15.85 -13.68
C VAL A 220 10.68 14.76 -13.06
N SER A 221 10.83 13.60 -13.70
CA SER A 221 11.66 12.50 -13.19
C SER A 221 13.13 12.88 -13.03
N GLU A 222 13.65 13.83 -13.82
CA GLU A 222 15.00 14.37 -13.70
C GLU A 222 15.21 15.15 -12.38
N THR A 223 14.15 15.57 -11.71
CA THR A 223 14.21 16.18 -10.37
C THR A 223 14.10 15.16 -9.24
N ILE A 224 13.76 13.91 -9.53
CA ILE A 224 13.57 12.82 -8.55
C ILE A 224 14.74 11.85 -8.66
N MET A 225 15.96 12.35 -8.50
CA MET A 225 17.17 11.53 -8.63
C MET A 225 17.61 10.95 -7.29
N PRO A 226 18.19 9.72 -7.32
CA PRO A 226 18.74 9.12 -6.11
C PRO A 226 19.96 9.90 -5.58
N GLY A 227 20.07 9.95 -4.25
CA GLY A 227 21.15 10.65 -3.57
C GLY A 227 21.45 10.09 -2.19
N ASP A 228 22.30 10.80 -1.44
CA ASP A 228 22.56 10.50 -0.04
C ASP A 228 21.27 10.65 0.78
N THR A 229 20.84 9.57 1.43
CA THR A 229 19.59 9.55 2.18
C THR A 229 19.60 10.41 3.44
N TYR A 230 20.76 10.84 3.91
CA TYR A 230 20.92 11.79 5.02
C TYR A 230 20.98 13.25 4.58
N ASP A 231 21.11 13.52 3.28
CA ASP A 231 20.96 14.88 2.74
C ASP A 231 19.46 15.23 2.65
N PRO A 232 18.99 16.29 3.36
CA PRO A 232 17.59 16.69 3.33
C PRO A 232 17.06 17.10 1.94
N SER A 233 17.95 17.39 1.00
CA SER A 233 17.60 17.74 -0.40
C SER A 233 17.39 16.51 -1.31
N THR A 234 17.78 15.33 -0.84
CA THR A 234 17.61 14.08 -1.64
C THR A 234 16.14 13.75 -1.84
N ALA A 235 15.74 13.63 -3.08
CA ALA A 235 14.35 13.32 -3.47
C ALA A 235 14.05 11.81 -3.51
N MET A 236 15.05 10.96 -3.74
CA MET A 236 14.87 9.51 -3.82
C MET A 236 16.00 8.77 -3.09
N GLY A 237 15.63 7.78 -2.30
CA GLY A 237 16.56 6.95 -1.54
C GLY A 237 17.04 5.71 -2.31
N THR A 238 17.56 4.73 -1.55
CA THR A 238 18.08 3.47 -2.07
C THR A 238 16.95 2.46 -2.34
N ILE A 239 17.26 1.43 -3.12
CA ILE A 239 16.52 0.16 -3.07
C ILE A 239 16.85 -0.53 -1.74
N VAL A 240 15.89 -1.20 -1.13
CA VAL A 240 16.00 -1.72 0.25
C VAL A 240 17.13 -2.72 0.44
N ASP A 241 17.32 -3.64 -0.48
CA ASP A 241 18.36 -4.67 -0.42
C ASP A 241 18.80 -5.15 -1.82
N ARG A 242 19.82 -6.03 -1.84
CA ARG A 242 20.40 -6.57 -3.08
C ARG A 242 19.38 -7.42 -3.86
N ALA A 243 18.57 -8.21 -3.18
CA ALA A 243 17.60 -9.08 -3.83
C ALA A 243 16.54 -8.27 -4.60
N GLN A 244 16.04 -7.18 -3.98
CA GLN A 244 15.10 -6.29 -4.65
C GLN A 244 15.77 -5.49 -5.78
N PHE A 245 17.01 -5.05 -5.60
CA PHE A 245 17.78 -4.39 -6.65
C PHE A 245 17.97 -5.29 -7.87
N ASP A 246 18.39 -6.54 -7.67
CA ASP A 246 18.56 -7.51 -8.75
C ASP A 246 17.24 -7.80 -9.46
N ARG A 247 16.14 -7.95 -8.72
CA ARG A 247 14.79 -8.10 -9.26
C ARG A 247 14.41 -6.93 -10.18
N VAL A 248 14.59 -5.69 -9.75
CA VAL A 248 14.23 -4.52 -10.58
C VAL A 248 15.06 -4.49 -11.86
N ASN A 249 16.36 -4.77 -11.78
CA ASN A 249 17.23 -4.83 -12.96
C ASN A 249 16.83 -5.97 -13.93
N GLU A 250 16.45 -7.13 -13.40
CA GLU A 250 15.90 -8.22 -14.20
C GLU A 250 14.67 -7.78 -14.99
N TYR A 251 13.71 -7.09 -14.34
CA TYR A 251 12.52 -6.60 -15.03
C TYR A 251 12.81 -5.52 -16.07
N ILE A 252 13.81 -4.67 -15.85
CA ILE A 252 14.27 -3.73 -16.87
C ILE A 252 14.77 -4.49 -18.11
N GLY A 253 15.57 -5.54 -17.92
CA GLY A 253 16.02 -6.42 -19.01
C GLY A 253 14.87 -7.16 -19.70
N ILE A 254 13.91 -7.66 -18.95
CA ILE A 254 12.71 -8.33 -19.49
C ILE A 254 11.90 -7.37 -20.37
N GLY A 255 11.66 -6.13 -19.91
CA GLY A 255 10.93 -5.14 -20.70
C GLY A 255 11.56 -4.87 -22.07
N GLN A 256 12.89 -4.75 -22.10
CA GLN A 256 13.64 -4.59 -23.36
C GLN A 256 13.53 -5.84 -24.23
N ALA A 257 13.68 -7.03 -23.66
CA ALA A 257 13.62 -8.29 -24.39
C ALA A 257 12.21 -8.55 -24.98
N GLU A 258 11.15 -8.08 -24.32
CA GLU A 258 9.77 -8.16 -24.81
C GLU A 258 9.44 -7.07 -25.85
N GLY A 259 10.36 -6.15 -26.15
CA GLY A 259 10.24 -5.13 -27.20
C GLY A 259 9.74 -3.78 -26.72
N ALA A 260 9.65 -3.52 -25.43
CA ALA A 260 9.44 -2.17 -24.91
C ALA A 260 10.73 -1.35 -25.07
N THR A 261 10.60 -0.06 -25.27
CA THR A 261 11.74 0.85 -25.50
C THR A 261 11.99 1.71 -24.28
N ILE A 262 13.23 1.75 -23.81
CA ILE A 262 13.61 2.69 -22.73
C ILE A 262 13.58 4.11 -23.26
N HIS A 263 12.73 4.95 -22.66
CA HIS A 263 12.65 6.38 -22.93
C HIS A 263 13.66 7.16 -22.07
N THR A 264 13.86 6.75 -20.79
CA THR A 264 14.88 7.30 -19.89
C THR A 264 15.27 6.29 -18.81
N GLY A 265 16.44 6.46 -18.20
CA GLY A 265 16.92 5.58 -17.13
C GLY A 265 17.44 4.23 -17.62
N GLY A 266 17.07 3.15 -16.96
CA GLY A 266 17.36 1.77 -17.35
C GLY A 266 18.74 1.24 -16.93
N LYS A 267 19.56 2.03 -16.24
CA LYS A 267 20.87 1.59 -15.72
C LYS A 267 21.04 2.05 -14.29
N PRO A 268 21.57 1.20 -13.39
CA PRO A 268 21.92 1.60 -12.04
C PRO A 268 22.89 2.77 -11.99
N VAL A 269 22.81 3.51 -10.88
CA VAL A 269 23.71 4.64 -10.58
C VAL A 269 24.31 4.45 -9.17
N GLU A 270 25.38 5.15 -8.86
CA GLU A 270 26.07 5.06 -7.56
C GLU A 270 26.38 6.47 -7.04
N PRO A 271 25.36 7.26 -6.63
CA PRO A 271 25.60 8.59 -6.09
C PRO A 271 26.36 8.58 -4.77
N THR A 272 26.26 7.50 -3.98
CA THR A 272 27.07 7.26 -2.79
C THR A 272 27.77 5.91 -2.89
N LYS A 273 29.04 5.84 -2.47
CA LYS A 273 29.85 4.63 -2.58
C LYS A 273 29.23 3.43 -1.85
N GLY A 274 29.06 2.34 -2.58
CA GLY A 274 28.48 1.09 -2.05
C GLY A 274 26.95 1.08 -1.95
N GLY A 275 26.29 2.17 -2.31
CA GLY A 275 24.83 2.23 -2.34
C GLY A 275 24.23 1.47 -3.53
N ILE A 276 22.99 1.06 -3.39
CA ILE A 276 22.23 0.31 -4.41
C ILE A 276 21.06 1.15 -4.92
N TYR A 277 21.28 1.84 -6.05
CA TYR A 277 20.34 2.81 -6.57
C TYR A 277 19.93 2.48 -8.01
N ILE A 278 18.66 2.64 -8.29
CA ILE A 278 18.10 2.59 -9.66
C ILE A 278 17.40 3.93 -9.88
N PRO A 279 17.77 4.69 -10.92
CA PRO A 279 17.13 5.96 -11.22
C PRO A 279 15.73 5.75 -11.83
N PRO A 280 14.90 6.79 -11.92
CA PRO A 280 13.66 6.75 -12.65
C PRO A 280 13.85 6.13 -14.03
N THR A 281 13.07 5.07 -14.31
CA THR A 281 13.14 4.33 -15.58
C THR A 281 11.75 4.34 -16.22
N ILE A 282 11.68 4.87 -17.46
CA ILE A 282 10.45 5.00 -18.23
C ILE A 282 10.54 4.15 -19.48
N PHE A 283 9.59 3.25 -19.65
CA PHE A 283 9.39 2.51 -20.90
C PHE A 283 8.25 3.10 -21.70
N GLN A 284 8.46 3.24 -23.01
CA GLN A 284 7.43 3.47 -24.01
C GLN A 284 7.20 2.21 -24.85
N ASN A 285 6.12 2.21 -25.64
CA ASN A 285 5.74 1.06 -26.46
C ASN A 285 5.44 -0.21 -25.66
N VAL A 286 5.05 -0.06 -24.41
CA VAL A 286 4.58 -1.20 -23.61
C VAL A 286 3.23 -1.67 -24.15
N LYS A 287 3.12 -2.98 -24.37
CA LYS A 287 1.90 -3.59 -24.91
C LYS A 287 1.21 -4.45 -23.84
N PRO A 288 -0.12 -4.55 -23.90
CA PRO A 288 -0.85 -5.51 -23.05
C PRO A 288 -0.28 -6.92 -23.16
N GLY A 289 -0.07 -7.57 -22.02
CA GLY A 289 0.49 -8.91 -21.92
C GLY A 289 1.98 -8.98 -21.67
N MET A 290 2.74 -7.89 -21.81
CA MET A 290 4.14 -7.85 -21.39
C MET A 290 4.25 -8.03 -19.86
N ARG A 291 5.31 -8.71 -19.40
CA ARG A 291 5.51 -8.94 -17.96
C ARG A 291 5.64 -7.62 -17.18
N ILE A 292 6.32 -6.63 -17.75
CA ILE A 292 6.44 -5.30 -17.13
C ILE A 292 5.10 -4.56 -17.03
N GLU A 293 4.08 -4.95 -17.82
CA GLU A 293 2.72 -4.44 -17.74
C GLU A 293 1.87 -5.20 -16.72
N LYS A 294 2.06 -6.52 -16.60
CA LYS A 294 1.23 -7.40 -15.75
C LYS A 294 1.74 -7.55 -14.33
N GLU A 295 3.05 -7.63 -14.15
CA GLU A 295 3.67 -8.05 -12.89
C GLU A 295 4.13 -6.83 -12.07
N GLU A 296 4.03 -6.93 -10.76
CA GLU A 296 4.53 -5.92 -9.83
C GLU A 296 6.06 -5.96 -9.77
N ILE A 297 6.72 -4.89 -10.18
CA ILE A 297 8.19 -4.77 -10.15
C ILE A 297 8.66 -4.34 -8.76
N PHE A 298 7.92 -3.42 -8.13
CA PHE A 298 8.21 -2.80 -6.85
C PHE A 298 9.53 -2.01 -6.87
N GLY A 299 9.69 -1.20 -7.91
CA GLY A 299 10.85 -0.36 -8.18
C GLY A 299 10.50 0.84 -9.07
N PRO A 300 11.45 1.75 -9.34
CA PRO A 300 11.18 3.01 -10.03
C PRO A 300 11.04 2.82 -11.56
N VAL A 301 10.06 2.04 -11.98
CA VAL A 301 9.82 1.67 -13.38
C VAL A 301 8.39 1.99 -13.79
N LEU A 302 8.24 2.87 -14.78
CA LEU A 302 6.99 3.27 -15.41
C LEU A 302 6.88 2.67 -16.80
N GLY A 303 5.72 2.11 -17.16
CA GLY A 303 5.39 1.70 -18.52
C GLY A 303 4.30 2.55 -19.14
N SER A 304 4.54 3.11 -20.35
CA SER A 304 3.52 3.82 -21.13
C SER A 304 2.82 2.88 -22.10
N ILE A 305 1.49 2.86 -22.04
CA ILE A 305 0.58 2.03 -22.83
C ILE A 305 -0.35 2.97 -23.59
N ARG A 306 -0.20 3.01 -24.90
CA ARG A 306 -1.00 3.84 -25.80
C ARG A 306 -2.38 3.25 -26.02
N VAL A 307 -3.42 4.09 -25.97
CA VAL A 307 -4.81 3.72 -26.25
C VAL A 307 -5.45 4.67 -27.25
N SER A 308 -6.49 4.20 -27.94
CA SER A 308 -7.21 4.93 -28.99
C SER A 308 -8.60 5.41 -28.59
N SER A 309 -9.13 4.90 -27.47
CA SER A 309 -10.46 5.30 -26.95
C SER A 309 -10.55 5.17 -25.43
N ASP A 310 -11.56 5.84 -24.85
CA ASP A 310 -11.86 5.78 -23.43
C ASP A 310 -12.22 4.35 -22.99
N GLU A 311 -12.95 3.59 -23.79
CA GLU A 311 -13.33 2.19 -23.54
C GLU A 311 -12.11 1.28 -23.52
N GLU A 312 -11.18 1.48 -24.44
CA GLU A 312 -9.93 0.75 -24.47
C GLU A 312 -9.08 1.05 -23.21
N ALA A 313 -9.02 2.31 -22.81
CA ALA A 313 -8.32 2.73 -21.61
C ALA A 313 -8.86 2.01 -20.35
N VAL A 314 -10.18 1.99 -20.18
CA VAL A 314 -10.84 1.28 -19.07
C VAL A 314 -10.58 -0.23 -19.11
N ARG A 315 -10.66 -0.83 -20.30
CA ARG A 315 -10.40 -2.25 -20.49
C ARG A 315 -8.97 -2.62 -20.08
N ILE A 316 -7.98 -1.88 -20.56
CA ILE A 316 -6.55 -2.09 -20.22
C ILE A 316 -6.28 -1.80 -18.75
N ALA A 317 -6.85 -0.72 -18.21
CA ALA A 317 -6.71 -0.40 -16.78
C ALA A 317 -7.16 -1.56 -15.88
N ASN A 318 -8.28 -2.21 -16.25
CA ASN A 318 -8.86 -3.32 -15.50
C ASN A 318 -8.23 -4.69 -15.82
N ASP A 319 -7.47 -4.82 -16.90
CA ASP A 319 -6.82 -6.07 -17.31
C ASP A 319 -5.56 -6.34 -16.47
N SER A 320 -5.78 -6.58 -15.21
CA SER A 320 -4.77 -6.89 -14.19
C SER A 320 -5.35 -7.81 -13.14
N GLN A 321 -4.52 -8.66 -12.56
CA GLN A 321 -4.88 -9.44 -11.38
C GLN A 321 -4.99 -8.59 -10.10
N TYR A 322 -4.50 -7.37 -10.13
CA TYR A 322 -4.51 -6.41 -9.04
C TYR A 322 -5.67 -5.43 -9.12
N GLY A 323 -5.92 -4.74 -8.01
CA GLY A 323 -6.96 -3.72 -7.91
C GLY A 323 -6.79 -2.87 -6.65
N LEU A 324 -5.56 -2.41 -6.35
CA LEU A 324 -5.29 -1.59 -5.17
C LEU A 324 -5.70 -0.13 -5.41
N GLY A 325 -5.15 0.48 -6.46
CA GLY A 325 -5.44 1.86 -6.83
C GLY A 325 -5.65 2.03 -8.33
N ALA A 326 -6.23 3.17 -8.73
CA ALA A 326 -6.29 3.68 -10.10
C ALA A 326 -6.37 5.21 -10.08
N ALA A 327 -5.83 5.86 -11.10
CA ALA A 327 -6.03 7.29 -11.32
C ALA A 327 -6.69 7.55 -12.68
N LEU A 328 -7.47 8.63 -12.77
CA LEU A 328 -8.17 9.07 -13.96
C LEU A 328 -7.98 10.57 -14.15
N TRP A 329 -7.64 11.00 -15.37
CA TRP A 329 -7.47 12.39 -15.73
C TRP A 329 -8.41 12.75 -16.87
N THR A 330 -9.41 13.60 -16.59
CA THR A 330 -10.41 14.10 -17.53
C THR A 330 -11.02 15.40 -17.01
N ARG A 331 -11.38 16.32 -17.92
CA ARG A 331 -12.13 17.53 -17.54
C ARG A 331 -13.64 17.33 -17.54
N ASP A 332 -14.12 16.24 -18.12
CA ASP A 332 -15.54 15.93 -18.19
C ASP A 332 -16.01 15.24 -16.90
N VAL A 333 -16.84 15.92 -16.12
CA VAL A 333 -17.38 15.41 -14.86
C VAL A 333 -18.21 14.12 -15.05
N SER A 334 -18.93 14.01 -16.18
CA SER A 334 -19.73 12.82 -16.48
C SER A 334 -18.85 11.62 -16.76
N LYS A 335 -17.76 11.79 -17.54
CA LYS A 335 -16.74 10.77 -17.75
C LYS A 335 -16.06 10.39 -16.43
N ALA A 336 -15.69 11.38 -15.61
CA ALA A 336 -15.07 11.17 -14.31
C ALA A 336 -15.88 10.19 -13.45
N HIS A 337 -17.18 10.45 -13.28
CA HIS A 337 -18.06 9.57 -12.51
C HIS A 337 -18.29 8.20 -13.15
N LYS A 338 -18.50 8.16 -14.47
CA LYS A 338 -18.76 6.89 -15.19
C LYS A 338 -17.53 5.98 -15.16
N ILE A 339 -16.36 6.51 -15.50
CA ILE A 339 -15.13 5.72 -15.58
C ILE A 339 -14.65 5.31 -14.17
N ALA A 340 -14.70 6.22 -13.18
CA ALA A 340 -14.34 5.85 -11.81
C ALA A 340 -15.13 4.65 -11.28
N ARG A 341 -16.42 4.53 -11.61
CA ARG A 341 -17.24 3.36 -11.25
C ARG A 341 -16.86 2.08 -12.00
N GLN A 342 -16.27 2.19 -13.19
CA GLN A 342 -15.85 1.07 -14.00
C GLN A 342 -14.46 0.55 -13.61
N LEU A 343 -13.61 1.40 -13.02
CA LEU A 343 -12.28 1.02 -12.56
C LEU A 343 -12.37 0.11 -11.33
N ARG A 344 -11.79 -1.08 -11.44
CA ARG A 344 -11.85 -2.13 -10.41
C ARG A 344 -10.69 -2.01 -9.43
N ALA A 345 -10.72 -0.96 -8.61
CA ALA A 345 -9.71 -0.63 -7.61
C ALA A 345 -10.34 -0.23 -6.28
N GLY A 346 -9.62 -0.43 -5.19
CA GLY A 346 -10.07 -0.03 -3.85
C GLY A 346 -10.07 1.48 -3.66
N THR A 347 -9.16 2.19 -4.33
CA THR A 347 -9.13 3.67 -4.38
C THR A 347 -9.02 4.13 -5.82
N VAL A 348 -9.86 5.10 -6.20
CA VAL A 348 -9.78 5.77 -7.51
C VAL A 348 -9.61 7.26 -7.28
N TRP A 349 -8.50 7.81 -7.78
CA TRP A 349 -8.23 9.25 -7.77
C TRP A 349 -8.64 9.88 -9.10
N VAL A 350 -9.29 11.02 -9.04
CA VAL A 350 -9.68 11.78 -10.24
C VAL A 350 -8.99 13.13 -10.23
N ASN A 351 -8.23 13.44 -11.29
CA ASN A 351 -7.43 14.66 -11.46
C ASN A 351 -6.45 14.92 -10.29
N THR A 352 -6.00 13.87 -9.67
CA THR A 352 -4.99 13.85 -8.60
C THR A 352 -4.44 12.44 -8.44
N PHE A 353 -3.40 12.26 -7.61
CA PHE A 353 -2.90 10.96 -7.20
C PHE A 353 -2.38 11.01 -5.77
N ASP A 354 -2.44 9.87 -5.07
CA ASP A 354 -1.94 9.61 -3.71
C ASP A 354 -2.47 10.57 -2.62
N ARG A 355 -3.55 11.31 -2.88
CA ARG A 355 -4.25 12.05 -1.84
C ARG A 355 -4.95 11.06 -0.92
N SER A 356 -4.62 11.13 0.36
CA SER A 356 -5.15 10.19 1.34
C SER A 356 -5.40 10.83 2.70
N SER A 357 -6.30 10.22 3.47
CA SER A 357 -6.59 10.58 4.85
C SER A 357 -6.75 9.31 5.67
N ILE A 358 -6.38 9.35 6.94
CA ILE A 358 -6.65 8.24 7.87
C ILE A 358 -8.15 7.94 7.99
N THR A 359 -9.01 8.90 7.66
CA THR A 359 -10.47 8.76 7.68
C THR A 359 -11.03 7.95 6.52
N THR A 360 -10.24 7.71 5.45
CA THR A 360 -10.66 6.92 4.29
C THR A 360 -10.09 5.51 4.35
N PRO A 361 -10.89 4.47 4.02
CA PRO A 361 -10.39 3.10 4.03
C PRO A 361 -9.32 2.91 2.94
N PHE A 362 -8.31 2.10 3.23
CA PHE A 362 -7.30 1.68 2.27
C PHE A 362 -7.32 0.16 2.12
N GLY A 363 -7.26 -0.33 0.89
CA GLY A 363 -7.22 -1.76 0.60
C GLY A 363 -7.67 -2.09 -0.82
N GLY A 364 -7.31 -3.27 -1.26
CA GLY A 364 -7.46 -3.68 -2.65
C GLY A 364 -8.71 -4.49 -2.96
N PHE A 365 -8.96 -4.60 -4.27
CA PHE A 365 -9.82 -5.60 -4.89
C PHE A 365 -8.96 -6.71 -5.48
N LYS A 366 -9.59 -7.79 -5.96
CA LYS A 366 -8.90 -8.91 -6.63
C LYS A 366 -7.76 -9.47 -5.76
N GLN A 367 -6.57 -9.69 -6.37
CA GLN A 367 -5.40 -10.21 -5.65
C GLN A 367 -4.58 -9.13 -4.91
N SER A 368 -5.06 -7.88 -4.85
CA SER A 368 -4.48 -6.85 -3.99
C SER A 368 -4.91 -6.96 -2.53
N GLY A 369 -5.81 -7.87 -2.19
CA GLY A 369 -6.08 -8.22 -0.81
C GLY A 369 -7.55 -8.26 -0.41
N THR A 370 -7.77 -8.45 0.90
CA THR A 370 -9.08 -8.52 1.56
C THR A 370 -9.03 -7.80 2.90
N GLY A 371 -10.12 -7.16 3.28
CA GLY A 371 -10.16 -6.27 4.44
C GLY A 371 -9.80 -4.83 4.07
N ARG A 372 -9.66 -4.00 5.07
CA ARG A 372 -9.27 -2.59 4.91
C ARG A 372 -8.41 -2.15 6.09
N ASP A 373 -7.37 -1.40 5.80
CA ASP A 373 -6.66 -0.58 6.77
C ASP A 373 -7.24 0.84 6.76
N ARG A 374 -6.95 1.62 7.78
CA ARG A 374 -7.44 2.99 8.00
C ARG A 374 -8.97 3.10 8.14
N SER A 375 -9.45 4.26 8.50
CA SER A 375 -10.85 4.58 8.78
C SER A 375 -11.51 3.72 9.88
N LEU A 376 -12.70 4.07 10.27
CA LEU A 376 -13.50 3.28 11.23
C LEU A 376 -13.74 1.84 10.74
N HIS A 377 -13.80 1.64 9.41
CA HIS A 377 -13.99 0.31 8.82
C HIS A 377 -12.84 -0.66 9.14
N SER A 378 -11.62 -0.16 9.41
CA SER A 378 -10.54 -1.05 9.81
C SER A 378 -10.78 -1.66 11.19
N ILE A 379 -11.33 -0.89 12.15
CA ILE A 379 -11.58 -1.32 13.52
C ILE A 379 -12.62 -2.45 13.55
N GLU A 380 -13.61 -2.41 12.65
CA GLU A 380 -14.59 -3.49 12.48
C GLU A 380 -13.93 -4.84 12.24
N GLY A 381 -12.83 -4.83 11.49
CA GLY A 381 -12.02 -6.03 11.23
C GLY A 381 -11.23 -6.55 12.45
N TYR A 382 -11.20 -5.82 13.56
CA TYR A 382 -10.52 -6.20 14.82
C TYR A 382 -11.49 -6.42 15.98
N THR A 383 -12.79 -6.49 15.69
CA THR A 383 -13.84 -6.77 16.67
C THR A 383 -14.76 -7.87 16.18
N ASN A 384 -15.36 -8.60 17.12
CA ASN A 384 -16.46 -9.55 16.86
C ASN A 384 -17.79 -8.91 17.27
N LEU A 385 -18.84 -9.15 16.48
CA LEU A 385 -20.20 -8.81 16.87
C LEU A 385 -20.78 -9.95 17.73
N LYS A 386 -21.29 -9.60 18.91
CA LYS A 386 -21.99 -10.51 19.80
C LYS A 386 -23.41 -10.06 20.01
N THR A 387 -24.35 -10.96 19.84
CA THR A 387 -25.75 -10.71 20.15
C THR A 387 -26.12 -11.29 21.49
N THR A 388 -26.63 -10.45 22.40
CA THR A 388 -27.22 -10.89 23.67
C THR A 388 -28.73 -10.73 23.58
N TRP A 389 -29.45 -11.85 23.61
CA TRP A 389 -30.93 -11.85 23.60
C TRP A 389 -31.45 -12.00 25.02
N ILE A 390 -32.30 -11.08 25.46
CA ILE A 390 -32.90 -11.07 26.80
C ILE A 390 -34.42 -11.20 26.61
N GLN A 391 -35.02 -12.23 27.22
CA GLN A 391 -36.47 -12.37 27.33
C GLN A 391 -36.93 -11.57 28.58
N LEU A 392 -37.90 -10.66 28.43
CA LEU A 392 -38.47 -9.82 29.48
C LEU A 392 -39.61 -10.52 30.21
#